data_e0ab3aacb524233b0be91b92fbc86d75
#
_entry.id   e0ab3aacb524233b0be91b92fbc86d75
#
_cell.length_a   1.000
_cell.length_b   1.000
_cell.length_c   1.000
_cell.angle_alpha   90.00
_cell.angle_beta   90.00
_cell.angle_gamma   90.00
#
_symmetry.space_group_name_H-M   'P 1'
#
loop_
_entity.id
_entity.type
_entity.pdbx_description
1 polymer ?
#
loop_
_entity_poly.entity_id
_entity_poly.type
_entity_poly.pdbx_seq_one_letter_code
_entity_poly.pdbx_strand_id
1 'polypeptide(L)'
;MISNLAYIHPDAKLGANVTVEPFAYIAGDVVIGDDCWIGPGAVIHDGARIGKRCKVHTAASVSCLPQDLKFAGEITTTQIGDDNDIREYVTISRGTASTGTTIIGSNNLLMAYVHIGHDCIIGSNCVIANRVSLAGEVHVGDWVVIGGHAAIHQ
;
A
#
# COMPACT_ATOMS: atom_id res chain seq x y z
N MET A 1 -1.31 -19.82 -3.07
CA MET A 1 -0.16 -20.40 -3.82
C MET A 1 1.02 -19.46 -3.77
N ILE A 2 2.21 -19.95 -3.43
CA ILE A 2 3.40 -19.10 -3.31
C ILE A 2 4.42 -19.56 -4.34
N SER A 3 4.89 -18.62 -5.17
CA SER A 3 5.93 -18.88 -6.16
C SER A 3 7.27 -19.15 -5.47
N ASN A 4 8.02 -20.12 -5.96
CA ASN A 4 9.38 -20.40 -5.50
C ASN A 4 10.40 -19.34 -5.94
N LEU A 5 10.01 -18.42 -6.81
CA LEU A 5 10.82 -17.27 -7.25
C LEU A 5 10.49 -15.99 -6.47
N ALA A 6 9.57 -16.03 -5.52
CA ALA A 6 9.29 -14.92 -4.63
C ALA A 6 10.21 -14.99 -3.40
N TYR A 7 10.54 -13.82 -2.85
CA TYR A 7 11.19 -13.73 -1.55
C TYR A 7 10.18 -13.32 -0.48
N ILE A 8 10.02 -14.13 0.54
CA ILE A 8 9.19 -13.85 1.70
C ILE A 8 10.06 -14.01 2.95
N HIS A 9 10.19 -12.93 3.71
CA HIS A 9 10.94 -13.00 4.96
C HIS A 9 10.27 -13.96 5.94
N PRO A 10 11.02 -14.78 6.69
CA PRO A 10 10.45 -15.78 7.62
C PRO A 10 9.51 -15.21 8.69
N ASP A 11 9.68 -13.95 9.09
CA ASP A 11 8.86 -13.30 10.11
C ASP A 11 7.55 -12.72 9.54
N ALA A 12 7.40 -12.64 8.21
CA ALA A 12 6.19 -12.15 7.58
C ALA A 12 5.00 -13.05 7.89
N LYS A 13 3.85 -12.46 8.16
CA LYS A 13 2.61 -13.17 8.50
C LYS A 13 1.63 -13.08 7.33
N LEU A 14 1.39 -14.22 6.70
CA LEU A 14 0.43 -14.34 5.60
C LEU A 14 -0.80 -15.13 6.08
N GLY A 15 -1.97 -14.63 5.74
CA GLY A 15 -3.25 -15.29 5.99
C GLY A 15 -3.47 -16.52 5.10
N ALA A 16 -4.67 -17.10 5.20
CA ALA A 16 -5.05 -18.25 4.39
C ALA A 16 -5.20 -17.86 2.91
N ASN A 17 -4.92 -18.80 2.01
CA ASN A 17 -5.12 -18.69 0.57
C ASN A 17 -4.40 -17.49 -0.10
N VAL A 18 -3.37 -16.93 0.51
CA VAL A 18 -2.58 -15.86 -0.12
C VAL A 18 -1.82 -16.41 -1.32
N THR A 19 -1.91 -15.71 -2.44
CA THR A 19 -1.13 -15.98 -3.64
C THR A 19 0.00 -14.96 -3.75
N VAL A 20 1.23 -15.44 -3.94
CA VAL A 20 2.41 -14.59 -4.17
C VAL A 20 3.07 -15.00 -5.46
N GLU A 21 3.11 -14.09 -6.40
CA GLU A 21 3.63 -14.30 -7.75
C GLU A 21 5.17 -14.20 -7.81
N PRO A 22 5.80 -14.62 -8.94
CA PRO A 22 7.25 -14.56 -9.10
C PRO A 22 7.82 -13.15 -8.89
N PHE A 23 9.01 -13.11 -8.27
CA PHE A 23 9.79 -11.88 -8.03
C PHE A 23 9.15 -10.87 -7.09
N ALA A 24 8.05 -11.21 -6.43
CA ALA A 24 7.53 -10.41 -5.33
C ALA A 24 8.52 -10.47 -4.14
N TYR A 25 8.62 -9.36 -3.42
CA TYR A 25 9.42 -9.24 -2.20
C TYR A 25 8.52 -8.86 -1.03
N ILE A 26 8.57 -9.61 0.05
CA ILE A 26 7.81 -9.35 1.28
C ILE A 26 8.79 -9.29 2.46
N ALA A 27 8.87 -8.12 3.10
CA ALA A 27 9.73 -7.86 4.25
C ALA A 27 9.23 -8.53 5.54
N GLY A 28 10.02 -8.42 6.62
CA GLY A 28 9.78 -9.17 7.86
C GLY A 28 8.63 -8.65 8.70
N ASP A 29 8.51 -7.33 8.86
CA ASP A 29 7.42 -6.72 9.62
C ASP A 29 6.19 -6.46 8.73
N VAL A 30 5.64 -7.52 8.15
CA VAL A 30 4.49 -7.48 7.24
C VAL A 30 3.39 -8.42 7.71
N VAL A 31 2.16 -7.94 7.66
CA VAL A 31 0.95 -8.75 7.85
C VAL A 31 0.05 -8.62 6.64
N ILE A 32 -0.33 -9.73 6.02
CA ILE A 32 -1.24 -9.80 4.87
C ILE A 32 -2.42 -10.69 5.24
N GLY A 33 -3.62 -10.19 5.08
CA GLY A 33 -4.87 -10.91 5.36
C GLY A 33 -5.17 -12.02 4.35
N ASP A 34 -6.24 -12.75 4.62
CA ASP A 34 -6.67 -13.91 3.82
C ASP A 34 -7.02 -13.51 2.38
N ASP A 35 -6.89 -14.47 1.46
CA ASP A 35 -7.34 -14.39 0.07
C ASP A 35 -6.72 -13.23 -0.74
N CYS A 36 -5.59 -12.69 -0.30
CA CYS A 36 -4.86 -11.64 -1.04
C CYS A 36 -4.06 -12.20 -2.21
N TRP A 37 -3.89 -11.37 -3.24
CA TRP A 37 -3.02 -11.65 -4.37
C TRP A 37 -1.91 -10.60 -4.47
N ILE A 38 -0.67 -11.06 -4.42
CA ILE A 38 0.53 -10.22 -4.54
C ILE A 38 1.18 -10.53 -5.87
N GLY A 39 1.08 -9.58 -6.78
CA GLY A 39 1.49 -9.69 -8.18
C GLY A 39 3.00 -9.74 -8.41
N PRO A 40 3.41 -10.04 -9.64
CA PRO A 40 4.82 -10.19 -9.99
C PRO A 40 5.63 -8.92 -9.71
N GLY A 41 6.76 -9.08 -9.03
CA GLY A 41 7.65 -7.95 -8.73
C GLY A 41 7.07 -6.90 -7.78
N ALA A 42 5.93 -7.13 -7.15
CA ALA A 42 5.42 -6.24 -6.11
C ALA A 42 6.34 -6.28 -4.87
N VAL A 43 6.49 -5.14 -4.21
CA VAL A 43 7.37 -5.00 -3.04
C VAL A 43 6.53 -4.54 -1.84
N ILE A 44 6.48 -5.39 -0.82
CA ILE A 44 5.80 -5.09 0.45
C ILE A 44 6.87 -4.86 1.50
N HIS A 45 7.00 -3.61 1.93
CA HIS A 45 8.01 -3.20 2.90
C HIS A 45 7.52 -3.37 4.34
N ASP A 46 8.47 -3.25 5.28
CA ASP A 46 8.18 -3.27 6.71
C ASP A 46 7.11 -2.26 7.10
N GLY A 47 6.31 -2.61 8.08
CA GLY A 47 5.21 -1.81 8.56
C GLY A 47 3.89 -2.00 7.81
N ALA A 48 3.85 -2.77 6.72
CA ALA A 48 2.62 -3.04 5.99
C ALA A 48 1.65 -3.92 6.77
N ARG A 49 0.41 -3.48 6.88
CA ARG A 49 -0.72 -4.20 7.45
C ARG A 49 -1.85 -4.19 6.43
N ILE A 50 -1.96 -5.26 5.66
CA ILE A 50 -2.89 -5.37 4.52
C ILE A 50 -4.06 -6.27 4.94
N GLY A 51 -5.27 -5.80 4.74
CA GLY A 51 -6.51 -6.52 5.02
C GLY A 51 -6.71 -7.72 4.09
N LYS A 52 -7.95 -8.20 4.00
CA LYS A 52 -8.32 -9.39 3.23
C LYS A 52 -8.69 -9.05 1.79
N ARG A 53 -8.55 -10.03 0.90
CA ARG A 53 -9.00 -9.96 -0.51
C ARG A 53 -8.42 -8.75 -1.29
N CYS A 54 -7.30 -8.24 -0.84
CA CYS A 54 -6.59 -7.18 -1.55
C CYS A 54 -5.78 -7.73 -2.72
N LYS A 55 -5.67 -6.92 -3.77
CA LYS A 55 -4.81 -7.20 -4.92
C LYS A 55 -3.72 -6.13 -5.00
N VAL A 56 -2.47 -6.57 -5.01
CA VAL A 56 -1.31 -5.70 -5.21
C VAL A 56 -0.66 -6.08 -6.52
N HIS A 57 -0.78 -5.22 -7.51
CA HIS A 57 -0.35 -5.53 -8.88
C HIS A 57 1.15 -5.34 -9.09
N THR A 58 1.58 -5.67 -10.31
CA THR A 58 2.98 -5.67 -10.74
C THR A 58 3.72 -4.40 -10.33
N ALA A 59 4.86 -4.57 -9.69
CA ALA A 59 5.79 -3.51 -9.29
C ALA A 59 5.17 -2.41 -8.40
N ALA A 60 4.01 -2.63 -7.81
CA ALA A 60 3.52 -1.75 -6.75
C ALA A 60 4.43 -1.85 -5.52
N SER A 61 4.66 -0.73 -4.85
CA SER A 61 5.53 -0.62 -3.67
C SER A 61 4.72 -0.11 -2.49
N VAL A 62 4.45 -1.00 -1.54
CA VAL A 62 3.58 -0.73 -0.39
C VAL A 62 4.38 -0.57 0.88
N SER A 63 4.07 0.46 1.66
CA SER A 63 4.75 0.80 2.92
C SER A 63 6.23 1.19 2.74
N CYS A 64 6.55 1.85 1.61
CA CYS A 64 7.90 2.34 1.38
C CYS A 64 8.27 3.47 2.36
N LEU A 65 9.56 3.72 2.45
CA LEU A 65 10.08 4.80 3.30
C LEU A 65 9.47 6.14 2.88
N PRO A 66 9.06 6.98 3.86
CA PRO A 66 8.57 8.31 3.59
C PRO A 66 9.57 9.16 2.81
N GLN A 67 9.09 9.90 1.82
CA GLN A 67 9.87 10.91 1.10
C GLN A 67 9.79 12.24 1.86
N ASP A 68 10.22 12.24 3.10
CA ASP A 68 10.23 13.38 4.00
C ASP A 68 11.63 13.56 4.59
N LEU A 69 12.21 14.74 4.44
CA LEU A 69 13.54 15.07 4.97
C LEU A 69 13.63 14.95 6.49
N LYS A 70 12.50 15.00 7.19
CA LYS A 70 12.44 14.88 8.66
C LYS A 70 12.40 13.44 9.12
N PHE A 71 12.13 12.48 8.21
CA PHE A 71 12.06 11.08 8.58
C PHE A 71 13.44 10.57 9.03
N ALA A 72 13.51 10.07 10.26
CA ALA A 72 14.75 9.65 10.89
C ALA A 72 14.84 8.11 11.14
N GLY A 73 13.97 7.33 10.47
CA GLY A 73 13.95 5.88 10.58
C GLY A 73 12.99 5.36 11.65
N GLU A 74 11.99 6.14 12.02
CA GLU A 74 10.98 5.75 13.01
C GLU A 74 10.24 4.48 12.60
N ILE A 75 9.85 3.67 13.58
CA ILE A 75 9.03 2.48 13.36
C ILE A 75 7.58 2.95 13.16
N THR A 76 7.14 2.92 11.91
CA THR A 76 5.82 3.40 11.50
C THR A 76 5.15 2.37 10.57
N THR A 77 3.88 2.56 10.28
CA THR A 77 3.07 1.57 9.56
C THR A 77 2.31 2.16 8.37
N THR A 78 1.82 1.27 7.53
CA THR A 78 0.77 1.51 6.56
C THR A 78 -0.36 0.52 6.84
N GLN A 79 -1.56 1.00 7.12
CA GLN A 79 -2.73 0.18 7.37
C GLN A 79 -3.67 0.26 6.17
N ILE A 80 -3.97 -0.88 5.58
CA ILE A 80 -4.82 -1.01 4.40
C ILE A 80 -5.97 -1.96 4.74
N GLY A 81 -7.20 -1.50 4.55
CA GLY A 81 -8.40 -2.30 4.78
C GLY A 81 -8.57 -3.43 3.76
N ASP A 82 -9.77 -3.98 3.70
CA ASP A 82 -10.11 -5.10 2.85
C ASP A 82 -10.47 -4.68 1.42
N ASP A 83 -10.44 -5.62 0.48
CA ASP A 83 -10.98 -5.48 -0.89
C ASP A 83 -10.38 -4.32 -1.70
N ASN A 84 -9.16 -3.92 -1.41
CA ASN A 84 -8.47 -2.88 -2.18
C ASN A 84 -7.80 -3.44 -3.43
N ASP A 85 -7.92 -2.72 -4.54
CA ASP A 85 -7.22 -3.01 -5.80
C ASP A 85 -6.12 -1.95 -6.01
N ILE A 86 -4.87 -2.36 -5.73
CA ILE A 86 -3.67 -1.51 -5.81
C ILE A 86 -2.95 -1.85 -7.10
N ARG A 87 -3.10 -0.99 -8.11
CA ARG A 87 -2.66 -1.26 -9.47
C ARG A 87 -1.15 -1.09 -9.66
N GLU A 88 -0.73 -1.30 -10.88
CA GLU A 88 0.68 -1.37 -11.27
C GLU A 88 1.43 -0.08 -10.93
N TYR A 89 2.62 -0.22 -10.38
CA TYR A 89 3.52 0.89 -10.05
C TYR A 89 2.95 1.92 -9.05
N VAL A 90 1.91 1.58 -8.31
CA VAL A 90 1.44 2.40 -7.19
C VAL A 90 2.52 2.43 -6.12
N THR A 91 2.73 3.60 -5.51
CA THR A 91 3.62 3.75 -4.36
C THR A 91 2.85 4.27 -3.16
N ILE A 92 3.00 3.62 -2.02
CA ILE A 92 2.35 4.01 -0.76
C ILE A 92 3.42 4.13 0.31
N SER A 93 3.66 5.35 0.79
CA SER A 93 4.59 5.60 1.88
C SER A 93 3.97 5.24 3.23
N ARG A 94 4.75 4.68 4.14
CA ARG A 94 4.31 4.50 5.53
C ARG A 94 4.31 5.84 6.28
N GLY A 95 3.79 5.88 7.50
CA GLY A 95 3.73 7.08 8.32
C GLY A 95 5.11 7.59 8.74
N THR A 96 5.10 8.81 9.29
CA THR A 96 6.25 9.44 9.95
C THR A 96 5.96 9.58 11.44
N ALA A 97 6.83 10.28 12.18
CA ALA A 97 6.58 10.64 13.57
C ALA A 97 5.33 11.52 13.77
N SER A 98 4.79 12.11 12.70
CA SER A 98 3.59 12.96 12.76
C SER A 98 2.37 12.21 13.26
N THR A 99 2.04 11.08 12.59
CA THR A 99 0.90 10.24 12.99
C THR A 99 1.26 8.79 13.24
N GLY A 100 2.43 8.36 12.83
CA GLY A 100 2.91 6.98 12.95
C GLY A 100 2.37 6.02 11.91
N THR A 101 1.41 6.44 11.07
CA THR A 101 0.77 5.52 10.13
C THR A 101 0.14 6.24 8.94
N THR A 102 0.16 5.61 7.78
CA THR A 102 -0.68 5.94 6.62
C THR A 102 -1.86 4.98 6.62
N ILE A 103 -3.07 5.48 6.44
CA ILE A 103 -4.32 4.69 6.54
C ILE A 103 -5.05 4.73 5.21
N ILE A 104 -5.42 3.55 4.71
CA ILE A 104 -6.28 3.37 3.53
C ILE A 104 -7.44 2.47 3.96
N GLY A 105 -8.66 2.93 3.76
CA GLY A 105 -9.88 2.18 4.06
C GLY A 105 -10.05 0.95 3.16
N SER A 106 -11.27 0.55 2.93
CA SER A 106 -11.61 -0.67 2.19
C SER A 106 -12.27 -0.36 0.84
N ASN A 107 -12.20 -1.32 -0.08
CA ASN A 107 -12.89 -1.28 -1.36
C ASN A 107 -12.48 -0.07 -2.23
N ASN A 108 -11.20 0.26 -2.24
CA ASN A 108 -10.66 1.34 -3.06
C ASN A 108 -10.00 0.79 -4.33
N LEU A 109 -10.06 1.57 -5.40
CA LEU A 109 -9.28 1.38 -6.61
C LEU A 109 -8.21 2.46 -6.69
N LEU A 110 -6.95 2.06 -6.52
CA LEU A 110 -5.79 2.92 -6.75
C LEU A 110 -5.21 2.56 -8.13
N MET A 111 -5.47 3.39 -9.14
CA MET A 111 -5.05 3.10 -10.51
C MET A 111 -3.54 3.23 -10.68
N ALA A 112 -3.02 2.80 -11.83
CA ALA A 112 -1.60 2.72 -12.07
C ALA A 112 -0.87 4.06 -11.86
N TYR A 113 0.32 3.98 -11.25
CA TYR A 113 1.19 5.11 -10.94
C TYR A 113 0.65 6.11 -9.93
N VAL A 114 -0.39 5.77 -9.15
CA VAL A 114 -0.83 6.59 -8.03
C VAL A 114 0.26 6.63 -6.97
N HIS A 115 0.49 7.81 -6.39
CA HIS A 115 1.35 7.99 -5.22
C HIS A 115 0.54 8.44 -4.00
N ILE A 116 0.66 7.70 -2.90
CA ILE A 116 0.11 8.06 -1.60
C ILE A 116 1.27 8.44 -0.68
N GLY A 117 1.32 9.72 -0.30
CA GLY A 117 2.31 10.25 0.63
C GLY A 117 2.14 9.71 2.05
N HIS A 118 3.14 9.97 2.88
CA HIS A 118 3.15 9.57 4.29
C HIS A 118 2.00 10.22 5.09
N ASP A 119 1.53 9.53 6.11
CA ASP A 119 0.50 10.04 7.03
C ASP A 119 -0.84 10.42 6.36
N CYS A 120 -1.07 10.00 5.11
CA CYS A 120 -2.37 10.17 4.46
C CYS A 120 -3.44 9.32 5.13
N ILE A 121 -4.68 9.81 5.12
CA ILE A 121 -5.87 9.08 5.54
C ILE A 121 -6.83 9.03 4.35
N ILE A 122 -7.07 7.85 3.80
CA ILE A 122 -7.99 7.62 2.69
C ILE A 122 -9.15 6.78 3.20
N GLY A 123 -10.36 7.23 2.94
CA GLY A 123 -11.58 6.53 3.29
C GLY A 123 -11.80 5.26 2.46
N SER A 124 -13.04 4.85 2.35
CA SER A 124 -13.44 3.63 1.65
C SER A 124 -14.24 3.96 0.37
N ASN A 125 -14.29 3.00 -0.54
CA ASN A 125 -15.07 3.10 -1.79
C ASN A 125 -14.60 4.24 -2.71
N CYS A 126 -13.32 4.57 -2.67
CA CYS A 126 -12.74 5.64 -3.49
C CYS A 126 -12.17 5.09 -4.80
N VAL A 127 -12.15 5.95 -5.81
CA VAL A 127 -11.44 5.72 -7.07
C VAL A 127 -10.42 6.81 -7.26
N ILE A 128 -9.14 6.46 -7.20
CA ILE A 128 -8.03 7.38 -7.41
C ILE A 128 -7.40 7.02 -8.76
N ALA A 129 -7.62 7.90 -9.74
CA ALA A 129 -7.27 7.61 -11.11
C ALA A 129 -5.75 7.69 -11.37
N ASN A 130 -5.34 7.26 -12.57
CA ASN A 130 -3.93 7.12 -12.95
C ASN A 130 -3.11 8.38 -12.67
N ARG A 131 -1.93 8.17 -12.09
CA ARG A 131 -0.92 9.22 -11.83
C ARG A 131 -1.38 10.35 -10.90
N VAL A 132 -2.41 10.13 -10.11
CA VAL A 132 -2.72 11.04 -9.00
C VAL A 132 -1.60 10.97 -7.98
N SER A 133 -1.18 12.12 -7.48
CA SER A 133 -0.16 12.21 -6.43
C SER A 133 -0.73 12.94 -5.22
N LEU A 134 -0.78 12.25 -4.09
CA LEU A 134 -1.13 12.84 -2.80
C LEU A 134 0.16 13.13 -2.03
N ALA A 135 0.36 14.38 -1.64
CA ALA A 135 1.44 14.74 -0.71
C ALA A 135 1.20 14.12 0.68
N GLY A 136 2.12 14.31 1.60
CA GLY A 136 1.93 13.84 2.97
C GLY A 136 0.73 14.49 3.66
N GLU A 137 0.12 13.76 4.60
CA GLU A 137 -0.98 14.24 5.46
C GLU A 137 -2.26 14.67 4.72
N VAL A 138 -2.49 14.16 3.51
CA VAL A 138 -3.75 14.40 2.78
C VAL A 138 -4.86 13.51 3.33
N HIS A 139 -6.03 14.09 3.58
CA HIS A 139 -7.23 13.38 4.00
C HIS A 139 -8.24 13.32 2.86
N VAL A 140 -8.66 12.11 2.52
CA VAL A 140 -9.70 11.82 1.50
C VAL A 140 -10.84 11.08 2.19
N GLY A 141 -12.05 11.59 2.07
CA GLY A 141 -13.24 10.95 2.63
C GLY A 141 -13.68 9.70 1.86
N ASP A 142 -14.80 9.12 2.25
CA ASP A 142 -15.38 7.98 1.54
C ASP A 142 -16.02 8.40 0.20
N TRP A 143 -16.09 7.48 -0.74
CA TRP A 143 -16.77 7.64 -2.04
C TRP A 143 -16.20 8.76 -2.92
N VAL A 144 -14.95 9.15 -2.69
CA VAL A 144 -14.30 10.19 -3.48
C VAL A 144 -13.75 9.60 -4.78
N VAL A 145 -13.94 10.35 -5.86
CA VAL A 145 -13.30 10.08 -7.16
C VAL A 145 -12.33 11.21 -7.46
N ILE A 146 -11.04 10.87 -7.66
CA ILE A 146 -10.01 11.84 -8.04
C ILE A 146 -9.59 11.58 -9.48
N GLY A 147 -9.75 12.59 -10.34
CA GLY A 147 -9.39 12.51 -11.75
C GLY A 147 -7.89 12.35 -11.98
N GLY A 148 -7.52 11.70 -13.09
CA GLY A 148 -6.13 11.38 -13.39
C GLY A 148 -5.21 12.61 -13.46
N HIS A 149 -3.94 12.42 -13.11
CA HIS A 149 -2.90 13.43 -13.07
C HIS A 149 -3.14 14.59 -12.07
N ALA A 150 -4.13 14.48 -11.17
CA ALA A 150 -4.28 15.48 -10.12
C ALA A 150 -3.14 15.37 -9.10
N ALA A 151 -2.67 16.52 -8.64
CA ALA A 151 -1.73 16.63 -7.54
C ALA A 151 -2.43 17.34 -6.37
N ILE A 152 -2.44 16.71 -5.20
CA ILE A 152 -3.10 17.24 -4.01
C ILE A 152 -2.04 17.53 -2.96
N HIS A 153 -1.95 18.80 -2.58
CA HIS A 153 -1.02 19.26 -1.56
C HIS A 153 -1.52 18.89 -0.16
N GLN A 154 -0.61 18.91 0.78
CA GLN A 154 -0.85 18.65 2.21
C GLN A 154 -1.98 19.51 2.78
#